data_565ecfc3328a9d9f6dbebf32fb08bb4e
#
_entry.id   565ecfc3328a9d9f6dbebf32fb08bb4e
#
_cell.length_a   1.000
_cell.length_b   1.000
_cell.length_c   1.000
_cell.angle_alpha   90.00
_cell.angle_beta   90.00
_cell.angle_gamma   90.00
#
_symmetry.space_group_name_H-M   'P 1'
#
loop_
_entity.id
_entity.type
_entity.pdbx_description
1 polymer ?
#
loop_
_entity_poly.entity_id
_entity_poly.type
_entity_poly.pdbx_seq_one_letter_code
_entity_poly.pdbx_strand_id
1 'polypeptide(L)'
;MDADRLVFIDEAGANLAMGRSHAWVLRGREYIEPRPMNWGDNLTLVGAIRRRGWVTLGTYWRAMTAKVFLRWVRRALVPRLWRGAIVVLDNLAAHKQAAVRAAIERVGATVKYLPPYSHDFNPIESAWALVKKHIKTCAPRAAGALRRVARAGRHAVRPHHCAHWFAYAGYGYSSTFRD
;
A
#
# COMPACT_ATOMS: atom_id res chain seq x y z
N MET A 1 10.88 -19.62 -1.70
CA MET A 1 10.14 -18.88 -2.77
C MET A 1 10.97 -17.64 -3.11
N ASP A 2 11.21 -17.38 -4.39
CA ASP A 2 12.01 -16.22 -4.82
C ASP A 2 11.26 -14.91 -4.53
N ALA A 3 11.79 -14.10 -3.62
CA ALA A 3 11.20 -12.84 -3.18
C ALA A 3 11.12 -11.77 -4.29
N ASP A 4 11.97 -11.85 -5.30
CA ASP A 4 11.96 -10.91 -6.43
C ASP A 4 10.76 -11.15 -7.37
N ARG A 5 10.08 -12.28 -7.26
CA ARG A 5 8.85 -12.59 -7.99
C ARG A 5 7.57 -12.10 -7.27
N LEU A 6 7.66 -11.76 -5.99
CA LEU A 6 6.50 -11.39 -5.17
C LEU A 6 6.08 -9.94 -5.42
N VAL A 7 4.77 -9.75 -5.57
CA VAL A 7 4.09 -8.45 -5.66
C VAL A 7 2.94 -8.45 -4.66
N PHE A 8 3.04 -7.68 -3.60
CA PHE A 8 2.00 -7.55 -2.58
C PHE A 8 1.09 -6.39 -2.89
N ILE A 9 -0.22 -6.62 -2.80
CA ILE A 9 -1.27 -5.63 -3.03
C ILE A 9 -2.10 -5.45 -1.78
N ASP A 10 -2.44 -4.19 -1.50
CA ASP A 10 -3.34 -3.86 -0.40
C ASP A 10 -3.93 -2.45 -0.58
N GLU A 11 -4.88 -2.12 0.29
CA GLU A 11 -5.58 -0.84 0.35
C GLU A 11 -5.38 -0.14 1.69
N ALA A 12 -5.34 1.18 1.67
CA ALA A 12 -5.30 1.99 2.88
C ALA A 12 -6.22 3.21 2.77
N GLY A 13 -6.83 3.59 3.87
CA GLY A 13 -7.64 4.80 3.97
C GLY A 13 -6.83 6.00 4.47
N ALA A 14 -7.16 7.19 3.95
CA ALA A 14 -6.70 8.47 4.45
C ALA A 14 -7.83 9.50 4.44
N ASN A 15 -7.83 10.43 5.39
CA ASN A 15 -8.81 11.50 5.48
C ASN A 15 -8.20 12.79 6.05
N LEU A 16 -8.98 13.86 6.08
CA LEU A 16 -8.53 15.18 6.54
C LEU A 16 -8.35 15.29 8.07
N ALA A 17 -8.83 14.30 8.84
CA ALA A 17 -8.58 14.26 10.29
C ALA A 17 -7.16 13.81 10.63
N MET A 18 -6.41 13.26 9.66
CA MET A 18 -5.02 12.89 9.87
C MET A 18 -4.18 14.11 10.18
N GLY A 19 -3.57 14.13 11.35
CA GLY A 19 -2.69 15.16 11.85
C GLY A 19 -1.48 14.57 12.54
N ARG A 20 -0.58 15.42 12.99
CA ARG A 20 0.63 15.01 13.71
C ARG A 20 0.25 14.31 15.00
N SER A 21 0.94 13.23 15.32
CA SER A 21 0.79 12.55 16.62
C SER A 21 1.72 13.13 17.69
N HIS A 22 2.80 13.82 17.27
CA HIS A 22 3.79 14.42 18.15
C HIS A 22 4.28 15.74 17.54
N ALA A 23 4.60 16.72 18.39
CA ALA A 23 5.24 17.96 18.02
C ALA A 23 6.28 18.33 19.10
N TRP A 24 7.39 18.95 18.70
CA TRP A 24 8.32 19.55 19.61
C TRP A 24 7.84 20.94 19.99
N VAL A 25 7.68 21.21 21.28
CA VAL A 25 7.28 22.50 21.83
C VAL A 25 8.23 22.92 22.94
N LEU A 26 8.31 24.20 23.22
CA LEU A 26 9.06 24.70 24.37
C LEU A 26 8.45 24.14 25.66
N ARG A 27 9.32 23.88 26.65
CA ARG A 27 8.86 23.40 27.95
C ARG A 27 7.79 24.33 28.52
N GLY A 28 6.66 23.76 28.98
CA GLY A 28 5.53 24.52 29.50
C GLY A 28 4.59 25.11 28.45
N ARG A 29 4.76 24.78 27.16
CA ARG A 29 3.83 25.14 26.09
C ARG A 29 3.06 23.93 25.60
N GLU A 30 1.82 24.15 25.21
CA GLU A 30 0.98 23.16 24.52
C GLU A 30 1.05 23.33 23.02
N TYR A 31 0.93 22.22 22.30
CA TYR A 31 0.76 22.20 20.84
C TYR A 31 -0.71 21.96 20.51
N ILE A 32 -1.35 22.96 19.92
CA ILE A 32 -2.73 22.89 19.45
C ILE A 32 -2.71 22.79 17.92
N GLU A 33 -3.22 21.67 17.39
CA GLU A 33 -3.39 21.48 15.95
C GLU A 33 -4.88 21.49 15.60
N PRO A 34 -5.39 22.52 14.89
CA PRO A 34 -6.78 22.54 14.45
C PRO A 34 -7.01 21.43 13.43
N ARG A 35 -8.10 20.66 13.62
CA ARG A 35 -8.51 19.59 12.71
C ARG A 35 -9.94 19.84 12.22
N PRO A 36 -10.24 19.55 10.94
CA PRO A 36 -11.60 19.65 10.46
C PRO A 36 -12.55 18.74 11.26
N MET A 37 -13.68 19.27 11.71
CA MET A 37 -14.74 18.43 12.31
C MET A 37 -15.41 17.54 11.24
N ASN A 38 -15.61 18.08 10.04
CA ASN A 38 -16.06 17.30 8.89
C ASN A 38 -14.85 16.84 8.08
N TRP A 39 -14.60 15.56 8.08
CA TRP A 39 -13.41 14.95 7.43
C TRP A 39 -13.59 14.71 5.94
N GLY A 40 -14.81 14.97 5.43
CA GLY A 40 -15.16 14.72 4.02
C GLY A 40 -15.12 13.23 3.66
N ASP A 41 -15.06 12.98 2.36
CA ASP A 41 -14.91 11.62 1.83
C ASP A 41 -13.53 11.02 2.18
N ASN A 42 -13.51 9.74 2.48
CA ASN A 42 -12.25 8.99 2.63
C ASN A 42 -11.55 8.85 1.27
N LEU A 43 -10.26 9.15 1.27
CA LEU A 43 -9.37 8.83 0.16
C LEU A 43 -8.85 7.41 0.33
N THR A 44 -9.24 6.50 -0.57
CA THR A 44 -8.68 5.16 -0.64
C THR A 44 -7.40 5.18 -1.47
N LEU A 45 -6.35 4.67 -0.88
CA LEU A 45 -5.08 4.36 -1.53
C LEU A 45 -5.11 2.88 -1.89
N VAL A 46 -4.73 2.51 -3.10
CA VAL A 46 -4.50 1.13 -3.49
C VAL A 46 -3.12 1.02 -4.09
N GLY A 47 -2.34 0.05 -3.65
CA GLY A 47 -0.95 -0.06 -4.06
C GLY A 47 -0.49 -1.48 -4.26
N ALA A 48 0.60 -1.60 -4.99
CA ALA A 48 1.35 -2.82 -5.16
C ALA A 48 2.84 -2.54 -4.94
N ILE A 49 3.49 -3.33 -4.10
CA ILE A 49 4.94 -3.27 -3.88
C ILE A 49 5.61 -4.58 -4.24
N ARG A 50 6.86 -4.47 -4.61
CA ARG A 50 7.82 -5.58 -4.71
C ARG A 50 9.05 -5.25 -3.87
N ARG A 51 9.95 -6.20 -3.71
CA ARG A 51 11.20 -6.02 -2.95
C ARG A 51 12.01 -4.78 -3.36
N ARG A 52 11.88 -4.32 -4.61
CA ARG A 52 12.61 -3.17 -5.16
C ARG A 52 11.82 -1.85 -5.14
N GLY A 53 10.65 -1.81 -4.50
CA GLY A 53 9.83 -0.59 -4.38
C GLY A 53 8.41 -0.75 -4.93
N TRP A 54 7.76 0.38 -5.16
CA TRP A 54 6.42 0.41 -5.74
C TRP A 54 6.36 -0.15 -7.16
N VAL A 55 5.41 -1.04 -7.40
CA VAL A 55 4.95 -1.40 -8.75
C VAL A 55 3.97 -0.34 -9.24
N THR A 56 2.98 0.00 -8.42
CA THR A 56 1.99 1.05 -8.72
C THR A 56 1.30 1.54 -7.47
N LEU A 57 0.76 2.77 -7.51
CA LEU A 57 -0.07 3.37 -6.46
C LEU A 57 -1.19 4.16 -7.13
N GLY A 58 -2.43 3.89 -6.73
CA GLY A 58 -3.63 4.61 -7.12
C GLY A 58 -4.28 5.33 -5.95
N THR A 59 -5.06 6.36 -6.24
CA THR A 59 -5.83 7.10 -5.23
C THR A 59 -7.25 7.31 -5.73
N TYR A 60 -8.24 6.97 -4.92
CA TYR A 60 -9.67 7.04 -5.25
C TYR A 60 -10.45 7.67 -4.10
N TRP A 61 -11.35 8.58 -4.42
CA TRP A 61 -12.33 9.06 -3.43
C TRP A 61 -13.37 7.96 -3.19
N ARG A 62 -13.75 7.76 -1.92
CA ARG A 62 -14.66 6.71 -1.45
C ARG A 62 -14.03 5.32 -1.40
N ALA A 63 -14.83 4.35 -0.92
CA ALA A 63 -14.40 2.96 -0.78
C ALA A 63 -14.09 2.31 -2.13
N MET A 64 -13.16 1.39 -2.12
CA MET A 64 -12.80 0.55 -3.26
C MET A 64 -13.89 -0.51 -3.46
N THR A 65 -14.67 -0.35 -4.51
CA THR A 65 -15.61 -1.41 -4.92
C THR A 65 -14.91 -2.44 -5.79
N ALA A 66 -15.47 -3.64 -5.86
CA ALA A 66 -14.99 -4.71 -6.73
C ALA A 66 -14.78 -4.27 -8.20
N LYS A 67 -15.67 -3.43 -8.73
CA LYS A 67 -15.57 -2.87 -10.10
C LYS A 67 -14.40 -1.88 -10.24
N VAL A 68 -14.17 -1.04 -9.23
CA VAL A 68 -13.06 -0.07 -9.22
C VAL A 68 -11.74 -0.80 -9.08
N PHE A 69 -11.67 -1.82 -8.20
CA PHE A 69 -10.49 -2.66 -8.01
C PHE A 69 -10.10 -3.37 -9.31
N LEU A 70 -11.04 -4.04 -9.97
CA LEU A 70 -10.79 -4.70 -11.26
C LEU A 70 -10.28 -3.72 -12.33
N ARG A 71 -10.84 -2.49 -12.37
CA ARG A 71 -10.37 -1.44 -13.27
C ARG A 71 -8.92 -1.04 -12.97
N TRP A 72 -8.58 -0.88 -11.69
CA TRP A 72 -7.22 -0.56 -11.27
C TRP A 72 -6.25 -1.70 -11.63
N VAL A 73 -6.64 -2.95 -11.36
CA VAL A 73 -5.85 -4.13 -11.76
C VAL A 73 -5.54 -4.10 -13.24
N ARG A 74 -6.55 -3.92 -14.09
CA ARG A 74 -6.38 -3.94 -15.56
C ARG A 74 -5.56 -2.77 -16.09
N ARG A 75 -5.73 -1.56 -15.53
CA ARG A 75 -5.13 -0.33 -16.07
C ARG A 75 -3.81 0.07 -15.42
N ALA A 76 -3.61 -0.27 -14.17
CA ALA A 76 -2.44 0.17 -13.41
C ALA A 76 -1.49 -0.97 -13.03
N LEU A 77 -2.02 -2.13 -12.62
CA LEU A 77 -1.19 -3.24 -12.17
C LEU A 77 -0.70 -4.10 -13.36
N VAL A 78 -1.63 -4.67 -14.14
CA VAL A 78 -1.34 -5.63 -15.21
C VAL A 78 -0.26 -5.13 -16.20
N PRO A 79 -0.27 -3.85 -16.65
CA PRO A 79 0.77 -3.35 -17.55
C PRO A 79 2.18 -3.30 -16.93
N ARG A 80 2.30 -3.52 -15.63
CA ARG A 80 3.57 -3.46 -14.87
C ARG A 80 3.99 -4.82 -14.31
N LEU A 81 3.16 -5.84 -14.51
CA LEU A 81 3.50 -7.22 -14.17
C LEU A 81 4.38 -7.84 -15.26
N TRP A 82 5.07 -8.88 -14.89
CA TRP A 82 5.91 -9.67 -15.78
C TRP A 82 5.55 -11.16 -15.66
N ARG A 83 5.92 -11.94 -16.67
CA ARG A 83 5.75 -13.39 -16.65
C ARG A 83 6.50 -14.01 -15.48
N GLY A 84 5.80 -14.81 -14.70
CA GLY A 84 6.34 -15.46 -13.51
C GLY A 84 6.24 -14.63 -12.23
N ALA A 85 5.67 -13.40 -12.26
CA ALA A 85 5.32 -12.67 -11.05
C ALA A 85 4.27 -13.43 -10.22
N ILE A 86 4.36 -13.31 -8.90
CA ILE A 86 3.41 -13.90 -7.96
C ILE A 86 2.73 -12.75 -7.23
N VAL A 87 1.48 -12.49 -7.59
CA VAL A 87 0.67 -11.44 -6.98
C VAL A 87 0.02 -11.99 -5.72
N VAL A 88 0.33 -11.36 -4.59
CA VAL A 88 -0.19 -11.73 -3.27
C VAL A 88 -1.22 -10.70 -2.84
N LEU A 89 -2.40 -11.17 -2.52
CA LEU A 89 -3.57 -10.40 -2.09
C LEU A 89 -4.02 -10.88 -0.70
N ASP A 90 -4.69 -10.01 0.03
CA ASP A 90 -5.44 -10.43 1.20
C ASP A 90 -6.65 -11.30 0.80
N ASN A 91 -7.34 -11.81 1.83
CA ASN A 91 -8.44 -12.75 1.65
C ASN A 91 -9.83 -12.06 1.50
N LEU A 92 -9.89 -10.77 1.14
CA LEU A 92 -11.15 -10.04 0.97
C LEU A 92 -11.93 -10.56 -0.25
N ALA A 93 -13.26 -10.62 -0.11
CA ALA A 93 -14.16 -11.09 -1.17
C ALA A 93 -14.02 -10.26 -2.47
N ALA A 94 -13.78 -8.95 -2.36
CA ALA A 94 -13.57 -8.08 -3.51
C ALA A 94 -12.33 -8.46 -4.35
N HIS A 95 -11.31 -9.08 -3.74
CA HIS A 95 -10.08 -9.50 -4.40
C HIS A 95 -10.20 -10.90 -5.04
N LYS A 96 -11.17 -11.71 -4.61
CA LYS A 96 -11.37 -13.09 -5.09
C LYS A 96 -12.15 -13.21 -6.40
N GLN A 97 -12.46 -12.10 -7.07
CA GLN A 97 -13.21 -12.14 -8.32
C GLN A 97 -12.43 -12.92 -9.39
N ALA A 98 -13.10 -13.85 -10.08
CA ALA A 98 -12.53 -14.58 -11.22
C ALA A 98 -11.94 -13.65 -12.29
N ALA A 99 -12.57 -12.49 -12.52
CA ALA A 99 -12.10 -11.49 -13.48
C ALA A 99 -10.77 -10.81 -13.08
N VAL A 100 -10.49 -10.67 -11.78
CA VAL A 100 -9.21 -10.17 -11.25
C VAL A 100 -8.11 -11.20 -11.50
N ARG A 101 -8.36 -12.45 -11.10
CA ARG A 101 -7.45 -13.57 -11.32
C ARG A 101 -7.13 -13.74 -12.81
N ALA A 102 -8.15 -13.81 -13.66
CA ALA A 102 -7.98 -13.97 -15.11
C ALA A 102 -7.16 -12.83 -15.74
N ALA A 103 -7.35 -11.57 -15.27
CA ALA A 103 -6.59 -10.44 -15.77
C ALA A 103 -5.10 -10.53 -15.43
N ILE A 104 -4.75 -11.03 -14.24
CA ILE A 104 -3.37 -11.21 -13.78
C ILE A 104 -2.72 -12.41 -14.48
N GLU A 105 -3.43 -13.54 -14.54
CA GLU A 105 -2.92 -14.79 -15.13
C GLU A 105 -2.68 -14.68 -16.63
N ARG A 106 -3.45 -13.85 -17.33
CA ARG A 106 -3.28 -13.60 -18.79
C ARG A 106 -1.90 -13.06 -19.15
N VAL A 107 -1.19 -12.37 -18.27
CA VAL A 107 0.17 -11.88 -18.49
C VAL A 107 1.25 -12.82 -17.96
N GLY A 108 0.87 -14.06 -17.62
CA GLY A 108 1.79 -15.09 -17.13
C GLY A 108 2.20 -14.91 -15.67
N ALA A 109 1.48 -14.09 -14.90
CA ALA A 109 1.61 -14.00 -13.45
C ALA A 109 0.66 -14.99 -12.75
N THR A 110 0.89 -15.27 -11.47
CA THR A 110 0.02 -16.13 -10.64
C THR A 110 -0.56 -15.35 -9.47
N VAL A 111 -1.73 -15.76 -8.98
CA VAL A 111 -2.37 -15.15 -7.82
C VAL A 111 -2.27 -16.07 -6.62
N LYS A 112 -1.86 -15.52 -5.49
CA LYS A 112 -1.85 -16.16 -4.17
C LYS A 112 -2.64 -15.30 -3.19
N TYR A 113 -3.27 -15.93 -2.20
CA TYR A 113 -3.96 -15.22 -1.13
C TYR A 113 -3.27 -15.48 0.20
N LEU A 114 -3.14 -14.42 1.00
CA LEU A 114 -2.68 -14.56 2.38
C LEU A 114 -3.74 -15.33 3.20
N PRO A 115 -3.32 -16.08 4.22
CA PRO A 115 -4.25 -16.61 5.18
C PRO A 115 -5.09 -15.51 5.83
N PRO A 116 -6.29 -15.79 6.34
CA PRO A 116 -7.05 -14.83 7.13
C PRO A 116 -6.22 -14.31 8.32
N TYR A 117 -6.40 -13.04 8.67
CA TYR A 117 -5.74 -12.37 9.82
C TYR A 117 -4.20 -12.39 9.79
N SER A 118 -3.58 -12.46 8.62
CA SER A 118 -2.12 -12.60 8.46
C SER A 118 -1.45 -11.31 7.98
N HIS A 119 -1.75 -10.18 8.61
CA HIS A 119 -1.19 -8.86 8.24
C HIS A 119 0.33 -8.81 8.39
N ASP A 120 0.90 -9.57 9.35
CA ASP A 120 2.34 -9.63 9.60
C ASP A 120 3.13 -10.21 8.41
N PHE A 121 2.49 -11.01 7.57
CA PHE A 121 3.07 -11.51 6.32
C PHE A 121 2.86 -10.57 5.14
N ASN A 122 2.31 -9.35 5.36
CA ASN A 122 2.06 -8.40 4.29
C ASN A 122 3.01 -7.19 4.37
N PRO A 123 4.15 -7.18 3.66
CA PRO A 123 5.14 -6.11 3.76
C PRO A 123 4.62 -4.74 3.30
N ILE A 124 3.51 -4.66 2.57
CA ILE A 124 2.92 -3.40 2.13
C ILE A 124 2.31 -2.60 3.29
N GLU A 125 1.96 -3.24 4.40
CA GLU A 125 1.47 -2.56 5.60
C GLU A 125 2.50 -1.55 6.15
N SER A 126 3.76 -1.92 6.14
CA SER A 126 4.86 -1.02 6.50
C SER A 126 4.99 0.15 5.52
N ALA A 127 4.74 -0.07 4.23
CA ALA A 127 4.71 1.01 3.25
C ALA A 127 3.55 1.98 3.51
N TRP A 128 2.37 1.46 3.86
CA TRP A 128 1.24 2.29 4.29
C TRP A 128 1.52 3.08 5.55
N ALA A 129 2.18 2.49 6.54
CA ALA A 129 2.59 3.20 7.76
C ALA A 129 3.46 4.42 7.43
N LEU A 130 4.42 4.27 6.51
CA LEU A 130 5.30 5.36 6.09
C LEU A 130 4.56 6.43 5.27
N VAL A 131 3.69 6.03 4.34
CA VAL A 131 2.83 6.95 3.58
C VAL A 131 1.88 7.71 4.51
N LYS A 132 1.23 7.02 5.45
CA LYS A 132 0.36 7.65 6.46
C LYS A 132 1.13 8.61 7.38
N LYS A 133 2.37 8.26 7.77
CA LYS A 133 3.26 9.15 8.52
C LYS A 133 3.52 10.44 7.73
N HIS A 134 3.83 10.34 6.44
CA HIS A 134 4.01 11.50 5.57
C HIS A 134 2.75 12.38 5.50
N ILE A 135 1.57 11.77 5.32
CA ILE A 135 0.28 12.50 5.32
C ILE A 135 0.07 13.23 6.64
N LYS A 136 0.29 12.56 7.78
CA LYS A 136 0.14 13.15 9.13
C LYS A 136 1.10 14.31 9.35
N THR A 137 2.34 14.20 8.88
CA THR A 137 3.35 15.27 8.98
C THR A 137 2.95 16.49 8.16
N CYS A 138 2.46 16.31 6.94
CA CYS A 138 2.01 17.39 6.07
C CYS A 138 0.67 17.99 6.51
N ALA A 139 -0.14 17.24 7.27
CA ALA A 139 -1.44 17.64 7.81
C ALA A 139 -2.32 18.40 6.80
N PRO A 140 -2.64 17.83 5.62
CA PRO A 140 -3.42 18.52 4.60
C PRO A 140 -4.84 18.82 5.09
N ARG A 141 -5.37 20.02 4.79
CA ARG A 141 -6.69 20.48 5.26
C ARG A 141 -7.72 20.62 4.13
N ALA A 142 -7.37 20.23 2.91
CA ALA A 142 -8.26 20.24 1.75
C ALA A 142 -8.12 18.92 0.96
N ALA A 143 -9.22 18.46 0.37
CA ALA A 143 -9.28 17.21 -0.38
C ALA A 143 -8.21 17.10 -1.48
N GLY A 144 -8.07 18.15 -2.29
CA GLY A 144 -7.04 18.18 -3.34
C GLY A 144 -5.61 18.12 -2.79
N ALA A 145 -5.35 18.77 -1.64
CA ALA A 145 -4.07 18.69 -0.95
C ALA A 145 -3.83 17.28 -0.40
N LEU A 146 -4.82 16.65 0.23
CA LEU A 146 -4.72 15.27 0.72
C LEU A 146 -4.30 14.31 -0.39
N ARG A 147 -4.95 14.39 -1.57
CA ARG A 147 -4.60 13.54 -2.71
C ARG A 147 -3.17 13.78 -3.21
N ARG A 148 -2.72 15.03 -3.30
CA ARG A 148 -1.34 15.36 -3.69
C ARG A 148 -0.32 14.83 -2.69
N VAL A 149 -0.55 15.07 -1.40
CA VAL A 149 0.33 14.62 -0.31
C VAL A 149 0.37 13.09 -0.26
N ALA A 150 -0.77 12.40 -0.37
CA ALA A 150 -0.83 10.94 -0.39
C ALA A 150 -0.02 10.36 -1.57
N ARG A 151 -0.12 10.97 -2.75
CA ARG A 151 0.68 10.57 -3.92
C ARG A 151 2.17 10.84 -3.73
N ALA A 152 2.53 12.00 -3.13
CA ALA A 152 3.92 12.33 -2.82
C ALA A 152 4.51 11.38 -1.77
N GLY A 153 3.69 10.87 -0.84
CA GLY A 153 4.09 9.90 0.19
C GLY A 153 4.75 8.64 -0.37
N ARG A 154 4.47 8.27 -1.64
CA ARG A 154 5.18 7.18 -2.32
C ARG A 154 6.70 7.35 -2.32
N HIS A 155 7.18 8.59 -2.39
CA HIS A 155 8.61 8.89 -2.43
C HIS A 155 9.32 8.69 -1.08
N ALA A 156 8.56 8.59 0.02
CA ALA A 156 9.09 8.21 1.32
C ALA A 156 9.50 6.73 1.37
N VAL A 157 8.85 5.89 0.56
CA VAL A 157 9.14 4.45 0.46
C VAL A 157 10.28 4.24 -0.53
N ARG A 158 11.44 3.83 -0.04
CA ARG A 158 12.65 3.58 -0.82
C ARG A 158 12.88 2.08 -1.03
N PRO A 159 13.66 1.66 -2.05
CA PRO A 159 13.95 0.25 -2.32
C PRO A 159 14.50 -0.52 -1.10
N HIS A 160 15.40 0.09 -0.32
CA HIS A 160 15.97 -0.55 0.88
C HIS A 160 14.92 -0.79 1.97
N HIS A 161 13.90 0.10 2.10
CA HIS A 161 12.77 -0.14 3.00
C HIS A 161 12.01 -1.39 2.57
N CYS A 162 11.66 -1.51 1.30
CA CYS A 162 10.94 -2.68 0.78
C CYS A 162 11.74 -3.96 0.97
N ALA A 163 13.04 -3.95 0.68
CA ALA A 163 13.90 -5.10 0.89
C ALA A 163 13.90 -5.56 2.37
N HIS A 164 13.99 -4.60 3.30
CA HIS A 164 13.93 -4.88 4.74
C HIS A 164 12.57 -5.44 5.16
N TRP A 165 11.45 -4.84 4.73
CA TRP A 165 10.10 -5.31 5.08
C TRP A 165 9.79 -6.69 4.52
N PHE A 166 10.28 -7.00 3.31
CA PHE A 166 10.17 -8.34 2.75
C PHE A 166 10.94 -9.37 3.58
N ALA A 167 12.17 -9.02 4.01
CA ALA A 167 12.95 -9.88 4.90
C ALA A 167 12.25 -10.08 6.26
N TYR A 168 11.74 -9.00 6.86
CA TYR A 168 11.02 -9.05 8.14
C TYR A 168 9.75 -9.90 8.08
N ALA A 169 9.00 -9.82 6.98
CA ALA A 169 7.80 -10.65 6.74
C ALA A 169 8.14 -12.11 6.33
N GLY A 170 9.41 -12.52 6.38
CA GLY A 170 9.82 -13.91 6.12
C GLY A 170 10.13 -14.23 4.65
N TYR A 171 10.16 -13.24 3.75
CA TYR A 171 10.45 -13.43 2.33
C TYR A 171 11.92 -13.11 1.94
N GLY A 172 12.83 -13.04 2.92
CA GLY A 172 14.17 -12.49 2.73
C GLY A 172 15.30 -13.48 2.45
N TYR A 173 15.09 -14.77 2.63
CA TYR A 173 16.16 -15.75 2.51
C TYR A 173 15.79 -16.85 1.50
N SER A 174 16.40 -16.84 0.32
CA SER A 174 16.79 -18.11 -0.29
C SER A 174 18.06 -18.55 0.47
N SER A 175 17.93 -19.47 1.40
CA SER A 175 19.06 -20.17 1.97
C SER A 175 19.68 -21.02 0.87
N THR A 176 20.63 -20.48 0.13
CA THR A 176 21.69 -21.30 -0.43
C THR A 176 22.64 -21.65 0.71
N PHE A 177 22.23 -22.54 1.59
CA PHE A 177 23.20 -23.38 2.28
C PHE A 177 23.77 -24.27 1.17
N ARG A 178 24.96 -23.91 0.71
CA ARG A 178 25.86 -24.87 0.05
C ARG A 178 26.42 -25.71 1.18
N ASP A 179 26.03 -26.99 1.21
CA ASP A 179 26.80 -28.05 1.86
C ASP A 179 28.17 -28.17 1.19
#